data_34c0126959a6925be7d90820fbb23568
#
_entry.id   34c0126959a6925be7d90820fbb23568
#
_cell.length_a   1.000
_cell.length_b   1.000
_cell.length_c   1.000
_cell.angle_alpha   90.00
_cell.angle_beta   90.00
_cell.angle_gamma   90.00
#
_symmetry.space_group_name_H-M   'P 1'
#
loop_
_entity.id
_entity.type
_entity.pdbx_description
1 polymer ?
#
loop_
_entity_poly.entity_id
_entity_poly.type
_entity_poly.pdbx_seq_one_letter_code
_entity_poly.pdbx_strand_id
1 'polypeptide(L)'
;INLKIGIIGLGVGEAHLRSYQQIPNVEVMSVCDVDPARLKLIADNYNIGGRYTDSKFITEDPNIDIVSICSYDNFHAEQLISCFRNGKHVMVEKPVVLFKEEAEAVVREWKDSKCKVTSNLILRESPRFKNIKNMILKKDFGEIYHIEGDYLHNILHKITDGWRGKMPFYSTV
;
A
#
# COMPACT_ATOMS: atom_id res chain seq x y z
N ILE A 1 -2.73 -7.37 -22.86
CA ILE A 1 -3.64 -7.20 -21.71
C ILE A 1 -3.23 -5.91 -21.03
N ASN A 2 -4.10 -4.91 -20.94
CA ASN A 2 -3.91 -3.73 -20.11
C ASN A 2 -4.43 -4.04 -18.70
N LEU A 3 -3.59 -3.95 -17.71
CA LEU A 3 -4.01 -4.06 -16.30
C LEU A 3 -4.58 -2.72 -15.83
N LYS A 4 -5.75 -2.78 -15.25
CA LYS A 4 -6.49 -1.62 -14.76
C LYS A 4 -6.35 -1.49 -13.26
N ILE A 5 -5.93 -0.31 -12.81
CA ILE A 5 -5.60 -0.05 -11.39
C ILE A 5 -6.55 0.98 -10.80
N GLY A 6 -7.00 0.70 -9.59
CA GLY A 6 -7.61 1.67 -8.69
C GLY A 6 -6.68 2.00 -7.53
N ILE A 7 -6.65 3.26 -7.09
CA ILE A 7 -5.80 3.70 -5.97
C ILE A 7 -6.66 4.31 -4.88
N ILE A 8 -6.47 3.86 -3.64
CA ILE A 8 -7.20 4.32 -2.45
C ILE A 8 -6.21 5.04 -1.52
N GLY A 9 -6.48 6.32 -1.23
CA GLY A 9 -5.61 7.18 -0.43
C GLY A 9 -4.53 7.86 -1.27
N LEU A 10 -4.64 9.17 -1.45
CA LEU A 10 -3.80 9.95 -2.37
C LEU A 10 -2.67 10.74 -1.67
N GLY A 11 -2.41 10.45 -0.41
CA GLY A 11 -1.21 10.94 0.26
C GLY A 11 0.03 10.30 -0.38
N VAL A 12 0.38 9.12 0.08
CA VAL A 12 1.48 8.33 -0.51
C VAL A 12 1.07 7.70 -1.86
N GLY A 13 -0.22 7.49 -2.07
CA GLY A 13 -0.77 6.92 -3.31
C GLY A 13 -0.52 7.76 -4.56
N GLU A 14 -0.24 9.06 -4.43
CA GLU A 14 0.22 9.87 -5.56
C GLU A 14 1.56 9.36 -6.12
N ALA A 15 2.47 8.91 -5.26
CA ALA A 15 3.73 8.32 -5.71
C ALA A 15 3.51 6.98 -6.42
N HIS A 16 2.54 6.17 -5.95
CA HIS A 16 2.12 4.94 -6.63
C HIS A 16 1.53 5.24 -8.00
N LEU A 17 0.65 6.24 -8.10
CA LEU A 17 0.04 6.69 -9.36
C LEU A 17 1.11 7.04 -10.39
N ARG A 18 2.06 7.92 -10.02
CA ARG A 18 3.18 8.29 -10.91
C ARG A 18 3.97 7.08 -11.39
N SER A 19 4.20 6.11 -10.51
CA SER A 19 4.93 4.90 -10.86
C SER A 19 4.15 4.02 -11.84
N TYR A 20 2.86 3.82 -11.60
CA TYR A 20 2.01 3.03 -12.48
C TYR A 20 1.87 3.64 -13.88
N GLN A 21 1.79 4.97 -14.01
CA GLN A 21 1.72 5.63 -15.31
C GLN A 21 2.98 5.44 -16.17
N GLN A 22 4.11 5.01 -15.57
CA GLN A 22 5.34 4.72 -16.30
C GLN A 22 5.45 3.27 -16.75
N ILE A 23 4.53 2.41 -16.34
CA ILE A 23 4.58 0.98 -16.67
C ILE A 23 3.77 0.72 -17.94
N PRO A 24 4.37 0.16 -19.00
CA PRO A 24 3.64 -0.22 -20.20
C PRO A 24 2.50 -1.20 -19.89
N ASN A 25 1.37 -1.04 -20.57
CA ASN A 25 0.18 -1.89 -20.40
C ASN A 25 -0.45 -1.83 -18.99
N VAL A 26 -0.29 -0.71 -18.31
CA VAL A 26 -0.95 -0.40 -17.02
C VAL A 26 -1.71 0.91 -17.19
N GLU A 27 -2.96 0.92 -16.72
CA GLU A 27 -3.84 2.09 -16.73
C GLU A 27 -4.37 2.37 -15.33
N VAL A 28 -4.17 3.57 -14.81
CA VAL A 28 -4.85 4.01 -13.58
C VAL A 28 -6.23 4.53 -13.97
N MET A 29 -7.26 3.73 -13.73
CA MET A 29 -8.65 4.05 -14.08
C MET A 29 -9.30 5.00 -13.10
N SER A 30 -9.05 4.78 -11.81
CA SER A 30 -9.75 5.51 -10.76
C SER A 30 -8.92 5.73 -9.51
N VAL A 31 -9.27 6.78 -8.81
CA VAL A 31 -8.64 7.18 -7.54
C VAL A 31 -9.70 7.50 -6.50
N CYS A 32 -9.36 7.25 -5.23
CA CYS A 32 -10.21 7.51 -4.09
C CYS A 32 -9.43 8.23 -2.98
N ASP A 33 -10.00 9.26 -2.41
CA ASP A 33 -9.50 9.89 -1.18
C ASP A 33 -10.68 10.45 -0.37
N VAL A 34 -10.61 10.33 0.94
CA VAL A 34 -11.63 10.89 1.85
C VAL A 34 -11.62 12.43 1.87
N ASP A 35 -10.53 13.04 1.43
CA ASP A 35 -10.41 14.48 1.25
C ASP A 35 -10.79 14.87 -0.20
N PRO A 36 -11.97 15.48 -0.43
CA PRO A 36 -12.41 15.84 -1.77
C PRO A 36 -11.51 16.87 -2.48
N ALA A 37 -10.84 17.72 -1.72
CA ALA A 37 -9.94 18.73 -2.29
C ALA A 37 -8.67 18.06 -2.84
N ARG A 38 -8.08 17.13 -2.09
CA ARG A 38 -6.95 16.33 -2.54
C ARG A 38 -7.34 15.44 -3.72
N LEU A 39 -8.48 14.77 -3.63
CA LEU A 39 -9.02 13.95 -4.71
C LEU A 39 -9.11 14.74 -6.00
N LYS A 40 -9.74 15.91 -5.96
CA LYS A 40 -9.87 16.79 -7.14
C LYS A 40 -8.51 17.19 -7.69
N LEU A 41 -7.62 17.69 -6.82
CA LEU A 41 -6.29 18.15 -7.22
C LEU A 41 -5.48 17.05 -7.94
N ILE A 42 -5.41 15.88 -7.33
CA ILE A 42 -4.60 14.77 -7.88
C ILE A 42 -5.25 14.23 -9.16
N ALA A 43 -6.56 14.00 -9.16
CA ALA A 43 -7.25 13.50 -10.33
C ALA A 43 -7.16 14.45 -11.55
N ASP A 44 -7.19 15.77 -11.32
CA ASP A 44 -7.02 16.76 -12.39
C ASP A 44 -5.57 16.75 -12.91
N ASN A 45 -4.58 16.76 -12.00
CA ASN A 45 -3.16 16.78 -12.38
C ASN A 45 -2.74 15.56 -13.22
N TYR A 46 -3.36 14.42 -12.99
CA TYR A 46 -3.01 13.16 -13.65
C TYR A 46 -4.05 12.69 -14.69
N ASN A 47 -5.07 13.52 -14.97
CA ASN A 47 -6.14 13.23 -15.93
C ASN A 47 -6.89 11.92 -15.61
N ILE A 48 -7.19 11.65 -14.34
CA ILE A 48 -7.94 10.47 -13.94
C ILE A 48 -9.45 10.78 -13.96
N GLY A 49 -10.20 9.94 -14.69
CA GLY A 49 -11.65 10.11 -14.85
C GLY A 49 -12.44 9.57 -13.68
N GLY A 50 -12.08 8.39 -13.16
CA GLY A 50 -12.76 7.76 -12.01
C GLY A 50 -12.35 8.41 -10.69
N ARG A 51 -13.31 9.04 -9.97
CA ARG A 51 -13.04 9.84 -8.75
C ARG A 51 -14.05 9.55 -7.69
N TYR A 52 -13.61 9.01 -6.55
CA TYR A 52 -14.50 8.56 -5.51
C TYR A 52 -14.01 9.00 -4.12
N THR A 53 -14.96 9.20 -3.21
CA THR A 53 -14.66 9.44 -1.78
C THR A 53 -14.92 8.20 -0.92
N ASP A 54 -15.56 7.17 -1.47
CA ASP A 54 -15.77 5.87 -0.85
C ASP A 54 -14.97 4.80 -1.61
N SER A 55 -14.13 4.07 -0.88
CA SER A 55 -13.25 3.02 -1.42
C SER A 55 -14.02 1.84 -2.06
N LYS A 56 -15.28 1.63 -1.69
CA LYS A 56 -16.12 0.57 -2.27
C LYS A 56 -16.24 0.69 -3.79
N PHE A 57 -16.34 1.90 -4.31
CA PHE A 57 -16.39 2.14 -5.76
C PHE A 57 -15.11 1.70 -6.50
N ILE A 58 -14.03 1.42 -5.78
CA ILE A 58 -12.81 0.85 -6.34
C ILE A 58 -12.72 -0.64 -6.05
N THR A 59 -12.96 -1.06 -4.80
CA THR A 59 -12.79 -2.47 -4.41
C THR A 59 -13.83 -3.39 -5.05
N GLU A 60 -14.99 -2.87 -5.41
CA GLU A 60 -16.11 -3.63 -6.00
C GLU A 60 -16.24 -3.42 -7.54
N ASP A 61 -15.49 -2.52 -8.16
CA ASP A 61 -15.58 -2.28 -9.60
C ASP A 61 -15.06 -3.49 -10.40
N PRO A 62 -15.90 -4.16 -11.21
CA PRO A 62 -15.50 -5.35 -11.97
C PRO A 62 -14.44 -5.04 -13.05
N ASN A 63 -14.24 -3.77 -13.41
CA ASN A 63 -13.27 -3.37 -14.42
C ASN A 63 -11.87 -3.12 -13.84
N ILE A 64 -11.69 -3.16 -12.53
CA ILE A 64 -10.39 -3.00 -11.86
C ILE A 64 -9.78 -4.37 -11.62
N ASP A 65 -8.53 -4.55 -12.02
CA ASP A 65 -7.77 -5.79 -11.80
C ASP A 65 -6.94 -5.73 -10.52
N ILE A 66 -6.36 -4.56 -10.23
CA ILE A 66 -5.42 -4.34 -9.13
C ILE A 66 -5.85 -3.12 -8.32
N VAL A 67 -5.83 -3.24 -7.00
CA VAL A 67 -6.06 -2.11 -6.10
C VAL A 67 -4.77 -1.79 -5.34
N SER A 68 -4.38 -0.51 -5.37
CA SER A 68 -3.30 0.02 -4.54
C SER A 68 -3.89 0.68 -3.31
N ILE A 69 -3.74 0.07 -2.15
CA ILE A 69 -4.26 0.55 -0.87
C ILE A 69 -3.18 1.39 -0.19
N CYS A 70 -3.42 2.69 -0.13
CA CYS A 70 -2.54 3.71 0.43
C CYS A 70 -3.29 4.63 1.41
N SER A 71 -4.43 4.16 1.92
CA SER A 71 -5.30 4.84 2.87
C SER A 71 -4.66 4.93 4.26
N TYR A 72 -5.42 5.38 5.24
CA TYR A 72 -4.99 5.31 6.64
C TYR A 72 -4.96 3.85 7.11
N ASP A 73 -4.02 3.56 7.98
CA ASP A 73 -3.65 2.20 8.41
C ASP A 73 -4.85 1.38 8.95
N ASN A 74 -5.78 2.06 9.61
CA ASN A 74 -6.99 1.43 10.20
C ASN A 74 -8.05 0.99 9.16
N PHE A 75 -7.91 1.38 7.90
CA PHE A 75 -8.82 0.97 6.82
C PHE A 75 -8.26 -0.19 5.98
N HIS A 76 -6.98 -0.53 6.16
CA HIS A 76 -6.33 -1.52 5.31
C HIS A 76 -7.00 -2.89 5.37
N ALA A 77 -7.36 -3.37 6.56
CA ALA A 77 -7.94 -4.70 6.74
C ALA A 77 -9.27 -4.85 6.00
N GLU A 78 -10.20 -3.91 6.17
CA GLU A 78 -11.50 -3.96 5.51
C GLU A 78 -11.39 -3.84 3.98
N GLN A 79 -10.49 -2.98 3.50
CA GLN A 79 -10.25 -2.78 2.08
C GLN A 79 -9.60 -4.01 1.44
N LEU A 80 -8.66 -4.67 2.12
CA LEU A 80 -8.06 -5.95 1.70
C LEU A 80 -9.12 -7.03 1.57
N ILE A 81 -9.96 -7.20 2.60
CA ILE A 81 -11.04 -8.17 2.60
C ILE A 81 -12.01 -7.93 1.44
N SER A 82 -12.41 -6.67 1.25
CA SER A 82 -13.28 -6.29 0.12
C SER A 82 -12.63 -6.63 -1.22
N CYS A 83 -11.35 -6.29 -1.40
CA CYS A 83 -10.62 -6.61 -2.63
C CYS A 83 -10.58 -8.11 -2.90
N PHE A 84 -10.28 -8.94 -1.91
CA PHE A 84 -10.17 -10.39 -2.10
C PHE A 84 -11.52 -11.02 -2.44
N ARG A 85 -12.60 -10.58 -1.79
CA ARG A 85 -13.97 -11.02 -2.11
C ARG A 85 -14.41 -10.67 -3.53
N ASN A 86 -13.87 -9.57 -4.06
CA ASN A 86 -14.17 -9.11 -5.41
C ASN A 86 -13.09 -9.50 -6.44
N GLY A 87 -12.17 -10.42 -6.09
CA GLY A 87 -11.19 -10.97 -7.01
C GLY A 87 -10.08 -10.01 -7.42
N LYS A 88 -9.80 -8.96 -6.62
CA LYS A 88 -8.77 -7.96 -6.92
C LYS A 88 -7.40 -8.38 -6.40
N HIS A 89 -6.37 -8.24 -7.21
CA HIS A 89 -4.99 -8.25 -6.75
C HIS A 89 -4.68 -6.98 -5.97
N VAL A 90 -3.79 -7.05 -4.99
CA VAL A 90 -3.56 -5.90 -4.11
C VAL A 90 -2.08 -5.58 -3.91
N MET A 91 -1.75 -4.31 -4.01
CA MET A 91 -0.58 -3.69 -3.43
C MET A 91 -1.03 -2.88 -2.21
N VAL A 92 -0.54 -3.17 -1.02
CA VAL A 92 -0.93 -2.45 0.21
C VAL A 92 0.26 -1.77 0.86
N GLU A 93 0.05 -0.56 1.35
CA GLU A 93 1.03 0.15 2.16
C GLU A 93 1.23 -0.53 3.53
N LYS A 94 2.36 -0.26 4.11
CA LYS A 94 2.68 -0.73 5.47
C LYS A 94 2.05 0.23 6.53
N PRO A 95 1.62 -0.32 7.68
CA PRO A 95 1.49 -1.74 8.00
C PRO A 95 0.32 -2.37 7.23
N VAL A 96 0.40 -3.66 6.94
CA VAL A 96 -0.68 -4.36 6.23
C VAL A 96 -1.97 -4.37 7.05
N VAL A 97 -1.85 -4.60 8.34
CA VAL A 97 -2.92 -4.56 9.35
C VAL A 97 -2.38 -4.07 10.68
N LEU A 98 -3.24 -3.71 11.62
CA LEU A 98 -2.87 -3.20 12.95
C LEU A 98 -2.98 -4.26 14.04
N PHE A 99 -3.95 -5.15 13.94
CA PHE A 99 -4.31 -6.09 15.01
C PHE A 99 -4.24 -7.52 14.53
N LYS A 100 -4.05 -8.45 15.48
CA LYS A 100 -3.98 -9.88 15.21
C LYS A 100 -5.28 -10.41 14.57
N GLU A 101 -6.42 -9.96 15.07
CA GLU A 101 -7.74 -10.37 14.61
C GLU A 101 -7.96 -9.95 13.14
N GLU A 102 -7.47 -8.76 12.78
CA GLU A 102 -7.47 -8.29 11.38
C GLU A 102 -6.58 -9.17 10.50
N ALA A 103 -5.38 -9.51 10.99
CA ALA A 103 -4.47 -10.39 10.26
C ALA A 103 -5.10 -11.76 9.99
N GLU A 104 -5.75 -12.35 11.00
CA GLU A 104 -6.43 -13.65 10.86
C GLU A 104 -7.57 -13.56 9.84
N ALA A 105 -8.38 -12.50 9.88
CA ALA A 105 -9.47 -12.27 8.94
C ALA A 105 -8.96 -12.08 7.50
N VAL A 106 -7.96 -11.22 7.32
CA VAL A 106 -7.35 -10.94 6.01
C VAL A 106 -6.73 -12.20 5.41
N VAL A 107 -5.99 -12.97 6.20
CA VAL A 107 -5.35 -14.23 5.74
C VAL A 107 -6.40 -15.26 5.34
N ARG A 108 -7.51 -15.38 6.07
CA ARG A 108 -8.60 -16.29 5.73
C ARG A 108 -9.20 -15.94 4.37
N GLU A 109 -9.61 -14.69 4.16
CA GLU A 109 -10.20 -14.24 2.90
C GLU A 109 -9.21 -14.35 1.73
N TRP A 110 -7.94 -14.02 1.98
CA TRP A 110 -6.90 -14.17 0.97
C TRP A 110 -6.69 -15.62 0.53
N LYS A 111 -6.65 -16.57 1.47
CA LYS A 111 -6.47 -18.00 1.14
C LYS A 111 -7.61 -18.56 0.29
N ASP A 112 -8.83 -18.08 0.52
CA ASP A 112 -10.01 -18.49 -0.23
C ASP A 112 -10.09 -17.79 -1.60
N SER A 113 -9.39 -16.68 -1.77
CA SER A 113 -9.27 -15.96 -3.03
C SER A 113 -8.10 -16.52 -3.87
N LYS A 114 -8.10 -16.30 -5.15
CA LYS A 114 -6.94 -16.57 -6.04
C LYS A 114 -6.09 -15.32 -6.24
N CYS A 115 -6.26 -14.31 -5.40
CA CYS A 115 -5.64 -13.02 -5.53
C CYS A 115 -4.18 -13.03 -5.10
N LYS A 116 -3.38 -12.21 -5.74
CA LYS A 116 -2.02 -11.90 -5.31
C LYS A 116 -2.05 -10.66 -4.43
N VAL A 117 -1.22 -10.67 -3.38
CA VAL A 117 -1.05 -9.52 -2.50
C VAL A 117 0.44 -9.27 -2.26
N THR A 118 0.82 -8.01 -2.23
CA THR A 118 2.15 -7.58 -1.83
C THR A 118 2.06 -6.34 -0.95
N SER A 119 3.00 -6.20 -0.02
CA SER A 119 3.12 -5.00 0.81
C SER A 119 4.31 -4.16 0.38
N ASN A 120 4.15 -2.84 0.43
CA ASN A 120 5.20 -1.89 0.05
C ASN A 120 6.31 -1.79 1.11
N LEU A 121 7.01 -2.89 1.33
CA LEU A 121 8.21 -2.95 2.16
C LEU A 121 9.43 -2.49 1.35
N ILE A 122 9.50 -1.20 1.06
CA ILE A 122 10.44 -0.58 0.10
C ILE A 122 11.91 -0.97 0.29
N LEU A 123 12.34 -1.21 1.52
CA LEU A 123 13.73 -1.57 1.80
C LEU A 123 14.10 -2.95 1.24
N ARG A 124 13.14 -3.86 1.05
CA ARG A 124 13.39 -5.17 0.43
C ARG A 124 13.83 -5.05 -1.02
N GLU A 125 13.38 -4.01 -1.70
CA GLU A 125 13.71 -3.75 -3.10
C GLU A 125 14.91 -2.79 -3.25
N SER A 126 15.39 -2.19 -2.17
CA SER A 126 16.57 -1.34 -2.18
C SER A 126 17.80 -2.10 -2.65
N PRO A 127 18.58 -1.59 -3.64
CA PRO A 127 19.81 -2.22 -4.10
C PRO A 127 20.80 -2.51 -2.97
N ARG A 128 20.90 -1.61 -1.98
CA ARG A 128 21.74 -1.77 -0.79
C ARG A 128 21.36 -3.03 -0.01
N PHE A 129 20.08 -3.18 0.35
CA PHE A 129 19.63 -4.31 1.15
C PHE A 129 19.65 -5.62 0.35
N LYS A 130 19.37 -5.58 -0.95
CA LYS A 130 19.56 -6.73 -1.84
C LYS A 130 21.01 -7.19 -1.88
N ASN A 131 21.96 -6.24 -1.96
CA ASN A 131 23.37 -6.57 -1.93
C ASN A 131 23.80 -7.19 -0.59
N ILE A 132 23.43 -6.58 0.54
CA ILE A 132 23.70 -7.13 1.89
C ILE A 132 23.14 -8.56 2.01
N LYS A 133 21.89 -8.76 1.60
CA LYS A 133 21.27 -10.10 1.60
C LYS A 133 22.07 -11.10 0.77
N ASN A 134 22.53 -10.70 -0.41
CA ASN A 134 23.34 -11.57 -1.27
C ASN A 134 24.69 -11.91 -0.63
N MET A 135 25.35 -10.95 0.01
CA MET A 135 26.60 -11.19 0.74
C MET A 135 26.40 -12.16 1.91
N ILE A 136 25.30 -12.01 2.65
CA ILE A 136 24.91 -12.94 3.72
C ILE A 136 24.73 -14.36 3.17
N LEU A 137 23.95 -14.51 2.08
CA LEU A 137 23.71 -15.81 1.45
C LEU A 137 24.97 -16.48 0.90
N LYS A 138 25.93 -15.69 0.42
CA LYS A 138 27.24 -16.16 -0.04
C LYS A 138 28.21 -16.45 1.09
N LYS A 139 27.84 -16.15 2.32
CA LYS A 139 28.72 -16.24 3.51
C LYS A 139 29.96 -15.32 3.44
N ASP A 140 29.87 -14.20 2.71
CA ASP A 140 30.97 -13.23 2.60
C ASP A 140 31.37 -12.66 3.96
N PHE A 141 30.47 -12.68 4.94
CA PHE A 141 30.73 -12.26 6.34
C PHE A 141 31.02 -13.45 7.29
N GLY A 142 31.13 -14.68 6.77
CA GLY A 142 31.24 -15.87 7.59
C GLY A 142 29.90 -16.20 8.29
N GLU A 143 30.00 -16.74 9.52
CA GLU A 143 28.81 -17.00 10.35
C GLU A 143 28.41 -15.75 11.11
N ILE A 144 27.17 -15.30 10.87
CA ILE A 144 26.63 -14.10 11.52
C ILE A 144 26.05 -14.50 12.88
N TYR A 145 26.62 -13.97 13.94
CA TYR A 145 26.17 -14.19 15.32
C TYR A 145 25.46 -12.96 15.92
N HIS A 146 25.62 -11.78 15.32
CA HIS A 146 24.98 -10.55 15.78
C HIS A 146 24.70 -9.60 14.62
N ILE A 147 23.54 -8.96 14.65
CA ILE A 147 23.16 -7.89 13.72
C ILE A 147 22.56 -6.75 14.54
N GLU A 148 23.07 -5.55 14.33
CA GLU A 148 22.48 -4.32 14.86
C GLU A 148 22.01 -3.45 13.70
N GLY A 149 20.84 -2.85 13.84
CA GLY A 149 20.26 -1.99 12.82
C GLY A 149 19.41 -0.88 13.44
N ASP A 150 19.74 0.36 13.07
CA ASP A 150 19.04 1.54 13.53
C ASP A 150 18.23 2.17 12.38
N TYR A 151 17.01 2.57 12.69
CA TYR A 151 16.17 3.38 11.81
C TYR A 151 15.91 4.74 12.45
N LEU A 152 16.80 5.69 12.14
CA LEU A 152 16.73 7.04 12.70
C LEU A 152 15.92 7.95 11.76
N HIS A 153 14.77 8.38 12.23
CA HIS A 153 13.85 9.21 11.45
C HIS A 153 13.18 10.26 12.33
N ASN A 154 13.33 11.53 11.96
CA ASN A 154 12.56 12.60 12.63
C ASN A 154 11.10 12.54 12.18
N ILE A 155 10.25 12.02 13.07
CA ILE A 155 8.80 11.88 12.82
C ILE A 155 7.95 12.87 13.62
N LEU A 156 8.56 13.82 14.34
CA LEU A 156 7.83 14.72 15.25
C LEU A 156 6.62 15.36 14.55
N HIS A 157 6.82 15.94 13.37
CA HIS A 157 5.75 16.55 12.59
C HIS A 157 4.61 15.59 12.20
N LYS A 158 4.90 14.31 12.05
CA LYS A 158 3.88 13.29 11.71
C LYS A 158 3.01 12.94 12.90
N ILE A 159 3.58 12.99 14.11
CA ILE A 159 2.86 12.64 15.34
C ILE A 159 2.24 13.85 16.04
N THR A 160 2.69 15.07 15.75
CA THR A 160 2.09 16.31 16.30
C THR A 160 1.01 16.89 15.37
N ASP A 161 1.32 17.05 14.09
CA ASP A 161 0.50 17.79 13.14
C ASP A 161 -0.21 16.87 12.12
N GLY A 162 0.32 15.67 11.92
CA GLY A 162 -0.23 14.67 11.00
C GLY A 162 -1.46 13.95 11.54
N TRP A 163 -2.08 13.15 10.65
CA TRP A 163 -3.23 12.32 11.02
C TRP A 163 -2.90 11.31 12.13
N ARG A 164 -1.65 10.84 12.23
CA ARG A 164 -1.20 9.92 13.29
C ARG A 164 -1.31 10.55 14.69
N GLY A 165 -1.04 11.83 14.82
CA GLY A 165 -1.22 12.54 16.08
C GLY A 165 -2.68 12.69 16.54
N LYS A 166 -3.62 12.48 15.62
CA LYS A 166 -5.07 12.54 15.88
C LYS A 166 -5.71 11.17 16.10
N MET A 167 -4.96 10.10 15.87
CA MET A 167 -5.44 8.73 16.08
C MET A 167 -5.30 8.32 17.54
N PRO A 168 -6.25 7.54 18.08
CA PRO A 168 -6.17 7.05 19.46
C PRO A 168 -5.07 6.01 19.69
N PHE A 169 -4.40 5.56 18.64
CA PHE A 169 -3.30 4.61 18.69
C PHE A 169 -2.29 4.89 17.57
N TYR A 170 -1.03 4.57 17.81
CA TYR A 170 0.01 4.60 16.79
C TYR A 170 0.01 3.29 16.02
N SER A 171 -0.03 3.39 14.72
CA SER A 171 0.02 2.23 13.83
C SER A 171 1.45 1.73 13.60
N THR A 172 2.41 2.64 13.58
CA THR A 172 3.82 2.31 13.42
C THR A 172 4.69 3.40 14.00
N VAL A 173 5.75 3.02 14.62
CA VAL A 173 6.90 3.84 14.96
C VAL A 173 7.99 3.57 13.94
#